data_92a4252d8fa58b75c106c8b3c8d0b105
#
_entry.id   92a4252d8fa58b75c106c8b3c8d0b105
#
_cell.length_a   1.000
_cell.length_b   1.000
_cell.length_c   1.000
_cell.angle_alpha   90.00
_cell.angle_beta   90.00
_cell.angle_gamma   90.00
#
_symmetry.space_group_name_H-M   'P 1'
#
loop_
_entity.id
_entity.type
_entity.pdbx_description
1 polymer ?
#
loop_
_entity_poly.entity_id
_entity_poly.type
_entity_poly.pdbx_seq_one_letter_code
_entity_poly.pdbx_strand_id
1 'polypeptide(L)'
;QSATNNGYVTYTSTVSGTAVTLLVSENVHTQSGVNPLSARSFSVAETSSDDVIVAKAGNDTITTGQGHDTLIYNVLDASDAKAGHGIDHWTDFGFGSTATDSNAETIQFSSEFFNDLLSDSDLTSSHLSQVEKFIKVDYDAATESATVKVDRDGEANGSNYQDLLVLEHQTSNVTLAELLNNHQITIG
;
A
#
# COMPACT_ATOMS: atom_id res chain seq x y z
N GLN A 1 18.61 25.56 0.31
CA GLN A 1 19.83 25.06 0.95
C GLN A 1 19.45 23.85 1.79
N SER A 2 19.96 22.71 1.38
CA SER A 2 19.86 21.44 2.06
C SER A 2 20.50 21.53 3.44
N ALA A 3 19.72 21.43 4.49
CA ALA A 3 20.25 21.13 5.80
C ALA A 3 20.51 19.63 5.87
N THR A 4 21.75 19.25 5.82
CA THR A 4 22.23 17.92 6.18
C THR A 4 21.97 17.73 7.68
N ASN A 5 20.93 17.00 8.02
CA ASN A 5 20.67 16.61 9.39
C ASN A 5 20.49 15.11 9.49
N ASN A 6 21.53 14.46 9.98
CA ASN A 6 21.51 13.22 10.75
C ASN A 6 20.57 12.10 10.24
N GLY A 7 20.47 11.90 8.93
CA GLY A 7 19.74 10.76 8.40
C GLY A 7 18.21 10.85 8.52
N TYR A 8 17.66 12.07 8.59
CA TYR A 8 16.21 12.29 8.56
C TYR A 8 15.81 12.95 7.24
N VAL A 9 14.80 12.42 6.57
CA VAL A 9 14.10 13.08 5.46
C VAL A 9 12.79 13.62 6.01
N THR A 10 12.59 14.93 5.86
CA THR A 10 11.35 15.57 6.30
C THR A 10 10.42 15.71 5.10
N TYR A 11 9.26 15.08 5.18
CA TYR A 11 8.16 15.31 4.25
C TYR A 11 7.17 16.25 4.91
N THR A 12 6.81 17.31 4.22
CA THR A 12 5.77 18.23 4.69
C THR A 12 4.59 18.13 3.73
N SER A 13 3.47 17.68 4.23
CA SER A 13 2.19 17.75 3.53
C SER A 13 1.35 18.87 4.14
N THR A 14 0.61 19.60 3.30
CA THR A 14 -0.31 20.64 3.76
C THR A 14 -1.70 20.21 3.33
N VAL A 15 -2.49 19.72 4.26
CA VAL A 15 -3.90 19.44 4.05
C VAL A 15 -4.70 20.37 4.94
N SER A 16 -5.66 21.10 4.37
CA SER A 16 -6.56 22.03 5.08
C SER A 16 -5.90 23.07 5.98
N GLY A 17 -4.71 23.56 5.65
CA GLY A 17 -4.04 24.62 6.41
C GLY A 17 -3.23 24.16 7.62
N THR A 18 -3.19 22.87 7.89
CA THR A 18 -2.32 22.30 8.93
C THR A 18 -1.14 21.58 8.25
N ALA A 19 0.08 21.99 8.62
CA ALA A 19 1.28 21.32 8.14
C ALA A 19 1.53 20.07 8.98
N VAL A 20 1.48 18.91 8.37
CA VAL A 20 1.92 17.65 8.97
C VAL A 20 3.37 17.42 8.57
N THR A 21 4.25 17.34 9.55
CA THR A 21 5.66 17.07 9.33
C THR A 21 5.94 15.61 9.67
N LEU A 22 6.24 14.83 8.65
CA LEU A 22 6.65 13.46 8.82
C LEU A 22 8.18 13.39 8.93
N LEU A 23 8.67 12.90 10.04
CA LEU A 23 10.08 12.61 10.27
C LEU A 23 10.34 11.14 9.95
N VAL A 24 10.89 10.87 8.77
CA VAL A 24 11.38 9.53 8.41
C VAL A 24 12.85 9.46 8.79
N SER A 25 13.21 8.61 9.75
CA SER A 25 14.60 8.35 10.08
C SER A 25 15.18 7.38 9.05
N GLU A 26 15.97 7.87 8.13
CA GLU A 26 16.87 7.02 7.35
C GLU A 26 18.13 6.73 8.18
N ASN A 27 18.25 5.51 8.68
CA ASN A 27 19.53 5.05 9.22
C ASN A 27 20.47 4.76 8.05
N VAL A 28 21.04 5.81 7.47
CA VAL A 28 22.07 5.67 6.45
C VAL A 28 23.37 5.29 7.15
N HIS A 29 23.61 4.00 7.31
CA HIS A 29 24.92 3.51 7.66
C HIS A 29 25.76 3.42 6.39
N THR A 30 26.60 4.42 6.15
CA THR A 30 27.66 4.35 5.14
C THR A 30 28.78 3.46 5.67
N GLN A 31 28.59 2.14 5.63
CA GLN A 31 29.68 1.18 5.66
C GLN A 31 29.72 0.47 4.31
N SER A 32 30.86 0.64 3.65
CA SER A 32 31.22 -0.06 2.43
C SER A 32 31.03 -1.56 2.61
N GLY A 33 30.11 -2.17 1.86
CA GLY A 33 29.95 -3.62 1.74
C GLY A 33 28.72 -4.22 2.43
N VAL A 34 27.83 -3.44 3.03
CA VAL A 34 26.56 -3.92 3.56
C VAL A 34 25.43 -3.38 2.70
N ASN A 35 24.61 -4.28 2.18
CA ASN A 35 23.40 -3.93 1.44
C ASN A 35 22.45 -3.17 2.40
N PRO A 36 22.25 -1.85 2.21
CA PRO A 36 21.40 -1.10 3.10
C PRO A 36 19.98 -1.32 2.65
N LEU A 37 19.09 -1.69 3.46
CA LEU A 37 17.64 -1.62 3.25
C LEU A 37 16.91 -2.96 3.45
N SER A 38 17.16 -3.58 4.57
CA SER A 38 16.21 -4.55 5.10
C SER A 38 15.42 -3.89 6.24
N ALA A 39 14.13 -3.86 6.12
CA ALA A 39 13.11 -3.43 7.08
C ALA A 39 13.16 -1.93 7.44
N ARG A 40 12.27 -1.15 6.86
CA ARG A 40 11.91 0.17 7.34
C ARG A 40 10.60 0.08 8.10
N SER A 41 10.60 0.51 9.34
CA SER A 41 9.36 0.77 10.06
C SER A 41 8.99 2.23 9.82
N PHE A 42 7.83 2.43 9.24
CA PHE A 42 7.26 3.73 9.01
C PHE A 42 6.01 3.85 9.89
N SER A 43 6.03 4.72 10.89
CA SER A 43 4.83 5.08 11.63
C SER A 43 4.51 6.54 11.39
N VAL A 44 3.36 6.82 10.83
CA VAL A 44 2.76 8.15 10.88
C VAL A 44 2.20 8.28 12.28
N ALA A 45 2.54 9.35 13.01
CA ALA A 45 1.89 9.62 14.28
C ALA A 45 0.39 9.79 14.01
N GLU A 46 -0.44 9.10 14.80
CA GLU A 46 -1.90 9.11 14.69
C GLU A 46 -2.42 10.50 14.35
N THR A 47 -2.80 10.72 13.11
CA THR A 47 -3.50 11.93 12.70
C THR A 47 -4.99 11.60 12.58
N SER A 48 -5.83 12.61 12.63
CA SER A 48 -7.27 12.46 12.33
C SER A 48 -7.61 13.04 10.97
N SER A 49 -6.62 13.07 10.08
CA SER A 49 -6.68 13.67 8.76
C SER A 49 -6.42 12.62 7.70
N ASP A 50 -7.02 12.77 6.56
CA ASP A 50 -6.75 11.94 5.39
C ASP A 50 -5.29 12.12 4.95
N ASP A 51 -4.52 11.05 4.99
CA ASP A 51 -3.10 11.03 4.65
C ASP A 51 -2.86 10.28 3.33
N VAL A 52 -1.85 10.71 2.58
CA VAL A 52 -1.41 10.04 1.35
C VAL A 52 0.02 9.57 1.53
N ILE A 53 0.21 8.27 1.47
CA ILE A 53 1.50 7.60 1.66
C ILE A 53 1.90 6.94 0.34
N VAL A 54 3.12 7.18 -0.09
CA VAL A 54 3.68 6.50 -1.27
C VAL A 54 4.62 5.40 -0.79
N ALA A 55 4.26 4.15 -1.04
CA ALA A 55 5.09 3.00 -0.75
C ALA A 55 6.41 3.08 -1.53
N LYS A 56 7.49 2.67 -0.89
CA LYS A 56 8.84 2.60 -1.44
C LYS A 56 9.31 1.15 -1.47
N ALA A 57 10.58 0.95 -1.87
CA ALA A 57 11.17 -0.38 -1.84
C ALA A 57 11.47 -0.80 -0.40
N GLY A 58 11.27 -2.07 -0.10
CA GLY A 58 11.51 -2.67 1.21
C GLY A 58 10.22 -3.23 1.81
N ASN A 59 10.35 -3.77 3.01
CA ASN A 59 9.19 -4.21 3.79
C ASN A 59 8.90 -3.12 4.81
N ASP A 60 7.81 -2.41 4.63
CA ASP A 60 7.44 -1.28 5.48
C ASP A 60 6.34 -1.68 6.47
N THR A 61 6.34 -1.08 7.65
CA THR A 61 5.23 -1.16 8.60
C THR A 61 4.53 0.18 8.65
N ILE A 62 3.25 0.20 8.31
CA ILE A 62 2.43 1.39 8.08
C ILE A 62 1.35 1.44 9.15
N THR A 63 1.23 2.59 9.81
CA THR A 63 0.14 2.93 10.74
C THR A 63 -0.30 4.34 10.39
N THR A 64 -1.55 4.54 10.00
CA THR A 64 -2.03 5.82 9.46
C THR A 64 -2.87 6.62 10.44
N GLY A 65 -3.59 5.95 11.33
CA GLY A 65 -4.43 6.60 12.32
C GLY A 65 -5.91 6.64 11.93
N GLN A 66 -6.54 7.79 12.09
CA GLN A 66 -7.93 8.02 11.70
C GLN A 66 -7.98 8.92 10.46
N GLY A 67 -8.92 8.70 9.59
CA GLY A 67 -9.11 9.42 8.35
C GLY A 67 -9.32 8.46 7.19
N HIS A 68 -9.52 9.01 5.99
CA HIS A 68 -9.44 8.25 4.74
C HIS A 68 -8.01 8.28 4.23
N ASP A 69 -7.21 7.27 4.61
CA ASP A 69 -5.83 7.24 4.20
C ASP A 69 -5.65 6.46 2.90
N THR A 70 -4.67 6.87 2.12
CA THR A 70 -4.36 6.25 0.82
C THR A 70 -2.92 5.80 0.77
N LEU A 71 -2.71 4.50 0.56
CA LEU A 71 -1.40 3.92 0.28
C LEU A 71 -1.22 3.72 -1.21
N ILE A 72 -0.23 4.38 -1.80
CA ILE A 72 0.03 4.37 -3.25
C ILE A 72 1.22 3.47 -3.59
N TYR A 73 1.00 2.54 -4.50
CA TYR A 73 2.01 1.68 -5.11
C TYR A 73 2.34 2.14 -6.53
N ASN A 74 3.54 2.67 -6.72
CA ASN A 74 4.09 3.04 -8.04
C ASN A 74 5.00 1.93 -8.58
N VAL A 75 5.30 1.96 -9.87
CA VAL A 75 6.32 1.08 -10.43
C VAL A 75 7.71 1.62 -10.08
N LEU A 76 8.45 0.90 -9.24
CA LEU A 76 9.84 1.20 -8.86
C LEU A 76 10.82 0.42 -9.73
N ASP A 77 10.49 -0.83 -10.06
CA ASP A 77 11.22 -1.70 -10.97
C ASP A 77 10.23 -2.45 -11.88
N ALA A 78 10.21 -2.10 -13.16
CA ALA A 78 9.29 -2.71 -14.13
C ALA A 78 9.58 -4.19 -14.42
N SER A 79 10.77 -4.68 -14.10
CA SER A 79 11.17 -6.09 -14.29
C SER A 79 10.79 -6.98 -13.11
N ASP A 80 10.43 -6.40 -11.97
CA ASP A 80 10.05 -7.12 -10.77
C ASP A 80 8.54 -7.40 -10.73
N ALA A 81 8.15 -8.60 -10.29
CA ALA A 81 6.75 -9.02 -10.23
C ALA A 81 5.90 -8.20 -9.24
N LYS A 82 6.51 -7.53 -8.28
CA LYS A 82 5.91 -6.60 -7.32
C LYS A 82 6.30 -5.14 -7.59
N ALA A 83 6.70 -4.82 -8.80
CA ALA A 83 7.13 -3.48 -9.18
C ALA A 83 8.30 -2.92 -8.35
N GLY A 84 9.14 -3.77 -7.75
CA GLY A 84 10.26 -3.37 -6.89
C GLY A 84 9.91 -3.16 -5.42
N HIS A 85 8.68 -3.47 -5.00
CA HIS A 85 8.25 -3.43 -3.61
C HIS A 85 8.61 -4.70 -2.84
N GLY A 86 8.63 -4.60 -1.50
CA GLY A 86 8.72 -5.72 -0.58
C GLY A 86 7.36 -6.33 -0.25
N ILE A 87 7.21 -6.74 1.00
CA ILE A 87 5.92 -7.09 1.60
C ILE A 87 5.69 -6.08 2.72
N ASP A 88 4.70 -5.22 2.55
CA ASP A 88 4.36 -4.21 3.52
C ASP A 88 3.29 -4.71 4.49
N HIS A 89 3.23 -4.10 5.69
CA HIS A 89 2.27 -4.40 6.72
C HIS A 89 1.51 -3.13 7.10
N TRP A 90 0.20 -3.11 6.87
CA TRP A 90 -0.68 -2.02 7.32
C TRP A 90 -1.39 -2.44 8.59
N THR A 91 -1.03 -1.83 9.72
CA THR A 91 -1.38 -2.31 11.05
C THR A 91 -2.77 -1.88 11.51
N ASP A 92 -3.34 -0.84 10.92
CA ASP A 92 -4.61 -0.25 11.31
C ASP A 92 -5.57 -0.02 10.13
N PHE A 93 -5.42 -0.81 9.05
CA PHE A 93 -6.29 -0.71 7.87
C PHE A 93 -7.77 -0.84 8.24
N GLY A 94 -8.53 0.23 8.05
CA GLY A 94 -9.97 0.30 8.24
C GLY A 94 -10.72 -0.31 7.05
N PHE A 95 -11.31 -1.47 7.27
CA PHE A 95 -12.12 -2.15 6.28
C PHE A 95 -13.55 -1.64 6.32
N GLY A 96 -14.01 -1.00 5.24
CA GLY A 96 -15.34 -0.42 5.15
C GLY A 96 -15.56 0.35 3.85
N SER A 97 -16.77 0.87 3.66
CA SER A 97 -17.09 1.65 2.46
C SER A 97 -16.52 3.06 2.57
N THR A 98 -15.65 3.44 1.62
CA THR A 98 -15.08 4.80 1.55
C THR A 98 -16.12 5.91 1.37
N ALA A 99 -17.36 5.55 0.96
CA ALA A 99 -18.45 6.51 0.83
C ALA A 99 -19.16 6.85 2.16
N THR A 100 -19.05 5.98 3.18
CA THR A 100 -19.87 6.10 4.41
C THR A 100 -19.06 5.94 5.70
N ASP A 101 -17.87 5.38 5.64
CA ASP A 101 -16.98 5.19 6.79
C ASP A 101 -15.80 6.16 6.67
N SER A 102 -15.66 7.05 7.63
CA SER A 102 -14.60 8.06 7.65
C SER A 102 -13.21 7.49 7.98
N ASN A 103 -13.11 6.22 8.29
CA ASN A 103 -11.85 5.52 8.57
C ASN A 103 -11.64 4.34 7.61
N ALA A 104 -12.36 4.31 6.49
CA ALA A 104 -12.10 3.31 5.46
C ALA A 104 -10.97 3.78 4.55
N GLU A 105 -9.92 3.00 4.44
CA GLU A 105 -8.71 3.34 3.72
C GLU A 105 -8.70 2.83 2.29
N THR A 106 -7.75 3.33 1.49
CA THR A 106 -7.62 3.01 0.07
C THR A 106 -6.21 2.53 -0.28
N ILE A 107 -6.15 1.44 -1.02
CA ILE A 107 -4.95 0.94 -1.69
C ILE A 107 -5.02 1.43 -3.14
N GLN A 108 -4.10 2.29 -3.53
CA GLN A 108 -4.05 2.83 -4.89
C GLN A 108 -2.83 2.29 -5.64
N PHE A 109 -3.08 1.77 -6.83
CA PHE A 109 -2.01 1.40 -7.76
C PHE A 109 -1.86 2.49 -8.82
N SER A 110 -0.62 2.79 -9.24
CA SER A 110 -0.42 3.66 -10.41
C SER A 110 -0.98 3.01 -11.68
N SER A 111 -1.33 3.81 -12.67
CA SER A 111 -1.92 3.32 -13.94
C SER A 111 -1.04 2.27 -14.63
N GLU A 112 0.30 2.40 -14.51
CA GLU A 112 1.25 1.47 -15.12
C GLU A 112 1.53 0.22 -14.27
N PHE A 113 1.00 0.14 -13.04
CA PHE A 113 1.34 -0.95 -12.12
C PHE A 113 1.06 -2.33 -12.74
N PHE A 114 -0.08 -2.46 -13.40
CA PHE A 114 -0.49 -3.70 -14.10
C PHE A 114 -0.23 -3.65 -15.61
N ASN A 115 0.86 -2.99 -16.05
CA ASN A 115 1.26 -2.91 -17.45
C ASN A 115 0.15 -2.38 -18.38
N ASP A 116 -0.66 -1.46 -17.91
CA ASP A 116 -1.84 -0.91 -18.62
C ASP A 116 -2.92 -1.96 -18.99
N LEU A 117 -2.87 -3.14 -18.35
CA LEU A 117 -3.83 -4.24 -18.62
C LEU A 117 -5.07 -4.18 -17.73
N LEU A 118 -5.05 -3.37 -16.68
CA LEU A 118 -6.13 -3.16 -15.73
C LEU A 118 -6.30 -1.66 -15.51
N SER A 119 -7.53 -1.19 -15.52
CA SER A 119 -7.89 0.22 -15.29
C SER A 119 -8.84 0.34 -14.10
N ASP A 120 -9.01 1.55 -13.56
CA ASP A 120 -9.93 1.81 -12.46
C ASP A 120 -11.38 1.42 -12.79
N SER A 121 -11.81 1.60 -14.03
CA SER A 121 -13.15 1.18 -14.48
C SER A 121 -13.37 -0.34 -14.46
N ASP A 122 -12.31 -1.14 -14.43
CA ASP A 122 -12.38 -2.60 -14.31
C ASP A 122 -12.53 -3.04 -12.84
N LEU A 123 -12.19 -2.16 -11.88
CA LEU A 123 -12.20 -2.46 -10.45
C LEU A 123 -13.62 -2.48 -9.86
N THR A 124 -14.43 -3.38 -10.35
CA THR A 124 -15.81 -3.59 -9.89
C THR A 124 -16.08 -5.08 -9.63
N SER A 125 -16.99 -5.38 -8.72
CA SER A 125 -17.38 -6.76 -8.43
C SER A 125 -18.02 -7.46 -9.64
N SER A 126 -18.54 -6.72 -10.62
CA SER A 126 -19.02 -7.28 -11.89
C SER A 126 -17.89 -7.79 -12.80
N HIS A 127 -16.68 -7.28 -12.63
CA HIS A 127 -15.48 -7.71 -13.36
C HIS A 127 -14.53 -8.55 -12.48
N LEU A 128 -15.02 -9.09 -11.36
CA LEU A 128 -14.20 -9.78 -10.36
C LEU A 128 -13.28 -10.83 -10.99
N SER A 129 -13.80 -11.68 -11.89
CA SER A 129 -13.00 -12.73 -12.54
C SER A 129 -11.87 -12.19 -13.45
N GLN A 130 -11.97 -10.95 -13.92
CA GLN A 130 -10.90 -10.28 -14.63
C GLN A 130 -9.88 -9.71 -13.66
N VAL A 131 -10.34 -9.02 -12.61
CA VAL A 131 -9.46 -8.43 -11.59
C VAL A 131 -8.68 -9.51 -10.85
N GLU A 132 -9.30 -10.66 -10.57
CA GLU A 132 -8.65 -11.82 -9.95
C GLU A 132 -7.46 -12.38 -10.73
N LYS A 133 -7.27 -12.02 -11.99
CA LYS A 133 -6.06 -12.37 -12.74
C LYS A 133 -4.84 -11.55 -12.33
N PHE A 134 -5.06 -10.41 -11.70
CA PHE A 134 -4.04 -9.45 -11.31
C PHE A 134 -3.90 -9.29 -9.79
N ILE A 135 -5.01 -9.39 -9.08
CA ILE A 135 -5.08 -9.13 -7.63
C ILE A 135 -5.81 -10.29 -6.96
N LYS A 136 -5.26 -10.81 -5.88
CA LYS A 136 -5.92 -11.75 -4.97
C LYS A 136 -5.84 -11.26 -3.54
N VAL A 137 -6.80 -11.67 -2.74
CA VAL A 137 -6.84 -11.40 -1.31
C VAL A 137 -7.06 -12.72 -0.59
N ASP A 138 -6.10 -13.10 0.24
CA ASP A 138 -6.15 -14.29 1.06
C ASP A 138 -6.32 -13.89 2.52
N TYR A 139 -7.46 -14.22 3.13
CA TYR A 139 -7.73 -13.97 4.53
C TYR A 139 -7.34 -15.17 5.40
N ASP A 140 -6.61 -14.92 6.48
CA ASP A 140 -6.26 -15.90 7.49
C ASP A 140 -6.91 -15.54 8.84
N ALA A 141 -7.90 -16.32 9.23
CA ALA A 141 -8.62 -16.13 10.49
C ALA A 141 -7.76 -16.48 11.72
N ALA A 142 -6.66 -17.22 11.59
CA ALA A 142 -5.80 -17.55 12.70
C ALA A 142 -4.88 -16.39 13.09
N THR A 143 -4.51 -15.57 12.13
CA THR A 143 -3.68 -14.37 12.31
C THR A 143 -4.48 -13.08 12.25
N GLU A 144 -5.80 -13.17 11.96
CA GLU A 144 -6.68 -12.02 11.74
C GLU A 144 -6.08 -11.04 10.74
N SER A 145 -5.60 -11.54 9.60
CA SER A 145 -4.96 -10.75 8.57
C SER A 145 -5.43 -11.11 7.16
N ALA A 146 -5.38 -10.14 6.24
CA ALA A 146 -5.65 -10.35 4.83
C ALA A 146 -4.41 -9.98 4.01
N THR A 147 -3.94 -10.89 3.16
CA THR A 147 -2.79 -10.64 2.29
C THR A 147 -3.25 -10.29 0.89
N VAL A 148 -2.93 -9.08 0.44
CA VAL A 148 -3.11 -8.63 -0.94
C VAL A 148 -1.92 -9.13 -1.75
N LYS A 149 -2.23 -9.92 -2.79
CA LYS A 149 -1.26 -10.50 -3.71
C LYS A 149 -1.45 -9.93 -5.09
N VAL A 150 -0.35 -9.73 -5.80
CA VAL A 150 -0.37 -9.15 -7.15
C VAL A 150 0.35 -10.05 -8.15
N ASP A 151 -0.18 -10.05 -9.37
CA ASP A 151 0.44 -10.58 -10.58
C ASP A 151 0.34 -9.49 -11.65
N ARG A 152 1.44 -8.77 -11.90
CA ARG A 152 1.43 -7.55 -12.72
C ARG A 152 1.08 -7.78 -14.19
N ASP A 153 1.35 -8.96 -14.73
CA ASP A 153 1.05 -9.32 -16.12
C ASP A 153 -0.20 -10.20 -16.25
N GLY A 154 -0.89 -10.43 -15.15
CA GLY A 154 -2.01 -11.33 -15.06
C GLY A 154 -1.61 -12.77 -15.41
N GLU A 155 -2.43 -13.45 -16.18
CA GLU A 155 -2.16 -14.85 -16.57
C GLU A 155 -1.24 -14.98 -17.80
N ALA A 156 -0.63 -13.90 -18.30
CA ALA A 156 0.14 -13.92 -19.55
C ALA A 156 1.33 -14.90 -19.51
N ASN A 157 1.96 -15.05 -18.35
CA ASN A 157 3.08 -15.99 -18.12
C ASN A 157 2.75 -17.06 -17.06
N GLY A 158 1.46 -17.31 -16.83
CA GLY A 158 0.96 -18.17 -15.76
C GLY A 158 0.67 -17.40 -14.48
N SER A 159 -0.03 -18.01 -13.53
CA SER A 159 -0.43 -17.36 -12.27
C SER A 159 0.76 -17.27 -11.30
N ASN A 160 1.43 -16.12 -11.27
CA ASN A 160 2.67 -15.87 -10.49
C ASN A 160 2.45 -14.82 -9.39
N TYR A 161 1.40 -14.97 -8.60
CA TYR A 161 1.08 -14.02 -7.53
C TYR A 161 2.18 -13.91 -6.49
N GLN A 162 2.51 -12.68 -6.13
CA GLN A 162 3.45 -12.34 -5.08
C GLN A 162 2.76 -11.55 -3.98
N ASP A 163 3.08 -11.85 -2.72
CA ASP A 163 2.59 -11.08 -1.58
C ASP A 163 3.13 -9.66 -1.64
N LEU A 164 2.23 -8.66 -1.56
CA LEU A 164 2.58 -7.24 -1.61
C LEU A 164 2.27 -6.53 -0.30
N LEU A 165 1.08 -6.74 0.25
CA LEU A 165 0.59 -6.02 1.42
C LEU A 165 -0.17 -6.96 2.35
N VAL A 166 0.13 -6.89 3.64
CA VAL A 166 -0.61 -7.56 4.71
C VAL A 166 -1.43 -6.52 5.46
N LEU A 167 -2.75 -6.67 5.44
CA LEU A 167 -3.70 -5.90 6.24
C LEU A 167 -3.86 -6.62 7.58
N GLU A 168 -3.34 -6.02 8.66
CA GLU A 168 -3.37 -6.63 9.99
C GLU A 168 -4.67 -6.31 10.75
N HIS A 169 -4.94 -7.07 11.80
CA HIS A 169 -6.06 -6.89 12.72
C HIS A 169 -7.47 -6.92 12.06
N GLN A 170 -7.60 -7.71 11.00
CA GLN A 170 -8.88 -7.90 10.31
C GLN A 170 -9.73 -8.95 11.03
N THR A 171 -10.71 -8.50 11.79
CA THR A 171 -11.59 -9.37 12.60
C THR A 171 -12.71 -10.04 11.80
N SER A 172 -12.85 -9.70 10.53
CA SER A 172 -13.79 -10.29 9.58
C SER A 172 -13.09 -10.72 8.30
N ASN A 173 -13.68 -11.66 7.59
CA ASN A 173 -13.16 -12.12 6.31
C ASN A 173 -13.15 -10.96 5.31
N VAL A 174 -11.96 -10.52 4.92
CA VAL A 174 -11.74 -9.51 3.87
C VAL A 174 -11.57 -10.23 2.55
N THR A 175 -12.41 -9.91 1.58
CA THR A 175 -12.35 -10.48 0.24
C THR A 175 -12.06 -9.40 -0.81
N LEU A 176 -11.49 -9.79 -1.95
CA LEU A 176 -11.29 -8.87 -3.07
C LEU A 176 -12.61 -8.23 -3.52
N ALA A 177 -13.70 -9.02 -3.60
CA ALA A 177 -15.00 -8.51 -4.00
C ALA A 177 -15.52 -7.40 -3.08
N GLU A 178 -15.29 -7.51 -1.78
CA GLU A 178 -15.69 -6.49 -0.80
C GLU A 178 -14.81 -5.25 -0.88
N LEU A 179 -13.49 -5.40 -1.03
CA LEU A 179 -12.60 -4.26 -1.23
C LEU A 179 -12.98 -3.46 -2.49
N LEU A 180 -13.35 -4.14 -3.59
CA LEU A 180 -13.85 -3.49 -4.80
C LEU A 180 -15.20 -2.78 -4.59
N ASN A 181 -16.16 -3.44 -3.91
CA ASN A 181 -17.46 -2.83 -3.60
C ASN A 181 -17.34 -1.62 -2.67
N ASN A 182 -16.37 -1.63 -1.80
CA ASN A 182 -16.07 -0.56 -0.84
C ASN A 182 -15.22 0.57 -1.44
N HIS A 183 -14.78 0.44 -2.69
CA HIS A 183 -13.83 1.36 -3.35
C HIS A 183 -12.51 1.52 -2.59
N GLN A 184 -12.05 0.45 -1.92
CA GLN A 184 -10.80 0.42 -1.18
C GLN A 184 -9.59 -0.03 -2.03
N ILE A 185 -9.80 -0.40 -3.30
CA ILE A 185 -8.75 -0.60 -4.30
C ILE A 185 -9.06 0.30 -5.49
N THR A 186 -8.07 1.09 -5.92
CA THR A 186 -8.18 2.04 -7.04
C THR A 186 -6.95 2.00 -7.94
N ILE A 187 -7.09 2.49 -9.18
CA ILE A 187 -5.98 2.73 -10.13
C ILE A 187 -6.04 4.19 -10.57
N GLY A 188 -4.95 4.95 -10.35
CA GLY A 188 -4.91 6.38 -10.63
C GLY A 188 -3.57 6.90 -11.11
#